data_56d8f22cd6ebd416d05e0b2dff5cfcfa
#
_entry.id   56d8f22cd6ebd416d05e0b2dff5cfcfa
#
_cell.length_a   1.000
_cell.length_b   1.000
_cell.length_c   1.000
_cell.angle_alpha   90.00
_cell.angle_beta   90.00
_cell.angle_gamma   90.00
#
_symmetry.space_group_name_H-M   'P 1'
#
loop_
_entity.id
_entity.type
_entity.pdbx_description
1 polymer ?
#
loop_
_entity_poly.entity_id
_entity_poly.type
_entity_poly.pdbx_seq_one_letter_code
_entity_poly.pdbx_strand_id
1 'polypeptide(L)'
;MSSFPGAPRLLKGTIAILDAVTFFPKGVIVLQYNPETLRRTLQVRGAGSEGGDRLEALRLVAPPMETIQLEAEIDATDQLEFPAKNPVAVLSGIYPQLAALETLIYPKSSQIQKNNKLARTGILEILPIEADLTVFIWGKNRVMPVRLSELSITEEAFDPRLNPIRAKVSLGMQVLSTHDLRFDHKGSSLFRVYQKQKEVFANINLGLTAIKTVASFL
;
A
#
# COMPACT_ATOMS: atom_id res chain seq x y z
N MET A 1 10.39 -16.77 -17.83
CA MET A 1 9.58 -15.76 -18.58
C MET A 1 10.17 -15.63 -19.98
N SER A 2 9.48 -16.15 -20.97
CA SER A 2 9.82 -15.92 -22.39
C SER A 2 9.36 -14.52 -22.76
N SER A 3 10.29 -13.57 -22.81
CA SER A 3 10.00 -12.24 -23.34
C SER A 3 10.12 -12.28 -24.84
N PHE A 4 9.01 -12.15 -25.54
CA PHE A 4 9.05 -11.88 -26.98
C PHE A 4 9.77 -10.55 -27.20
N PRO A 5 10.73 -10.45 -28.17
CA PRO A 5 11.35 -9.20 -28.55
C PRO A 5 10.24 -8.21 -28.97
N GLY A 6 10.14 -7.07 -28.28
CA GLY A 6 9.10 -6.06 -28.53
C GLY A 6 7.86 -6.14 -27.64
N ALA A 7 7.73 -7.10 -26.73
CA ALA A 7 6.65 -7.10 -25.76
C ALA A 7 6.74 -5.86 -24.85
N PRO A 8 5.63 -5.12 -24.63
CA PRO A 8 5.64 -3.97 -23.74
C PRO A 8 6.02 -4.42 -22.31
N ARG A 9 6.93 -3.69 -21.67
CA ARG A 9 7.29 -3.95 -20.26
C ARG A 9 6.06 -3.64 -19.39
N LEU A 10 5.46 -4.67 -18.84
CA LEU A 10 4.35 -4.54 -17.90
C LEU A 10 4.86 -3.90 -16.62
N LEU A 11 4.27 -2.77 -16.24
CA LEU A 11 4.47 -2.20 -14.91
C LEU A 11 3.73 -3.07 -13.91
N LYS A 12 4.42 -3.47 -12.85
CA LYS A 12 3.84 -4.27 -11.78
C LYS A 12 3.50 -3.39 -10.59
N GLY A 13 2.39 -3.71 -9.94
CA GLY A 13 2.05 -3.13 -8.64
C GLY A 13 3.19 -3.38 -7.66
N THR A 14 3.56 -2.38 -6.89
CA THR A 14 4.76 -2.41 -6.05
C THR A 14 4.48 -1.75 -4.70
N ILE A 15 5.00 -2.35 -3.64
CA ILE A 15 5.01 -1.79 -2.29
C ILE A 15 6.47 -1.47 -1.94
N ALA A 16 6.80 -0.20 -1.79
CA ALA A 16 8.11 0.25 -1.36
C ALA A 16 8.10 0.56 0.13
N ILE A 17 9.16 0.16 0.83
CA ILE A 17 9.36 0.41 2.25
C ILE A 17 10.49 1.44 2.38
N LEU A 18 10.20 2.57 2.96
CA LEU A 18 11.14 3.66 3.17
C LEU A 18 11.43 3.79 4.66
N ASP A 19 12.68 4.03 5.00
CA ASP A 19 13.10 4.31 6.36
C ASP A 19 12.34 5.52 6.94
N ALA A 20 11.84 5.43 8.16
CA ALA A 20 11.01 6.46 8.78
C ALA A 20 11.74 7.82 8.93
N VAL A 21 13.06 7.80 9.10
CA VAL A 21 13.88 8.99 9.37
C VAL A 21 14.58 9.48 8.10
N THR A 22 15.30 8.59 7.42
CA THR A 22 16.14 8.95 6.27
C THR A 22 15.38 8.93 4.96
N PHE A 23 14.25 8.19 4.90
CA PHE A 23 13.44 7.93 3.71
C PHE A 23 14.18 7.21 2.58
N PHE A 24 15.33 6.60 2.88
CA PHE A 24 15.97 5.70 1.94
C PHE A 24 15.17 4.41 1.77
N PRO A 25 15.13 3.84 0.56
CA PRO A 25 14.50 2.54 0.34
C PRO A 25 15.16 1.45 1.17
N LYS A 26 14.39 0.77 2.02
CA LYS A 26 14.81 -0.41 2.79
C LYS A 26 14.48 -1.69 2.07
N GLY A 27 13.39 -1.69 1.32
CA GLY A 27 12.91 -2.86 0.61
C GLY A 27 11.84 -2.51 -0.40
N VAL A 28 11.63 -3.43 -1.33
CA VAL A 28 10.63 -3.33 -2.38
C VAL A 28 9.98 -4.69 -2.56
N ILE A 29 8.65 -4.73 -2.44
CA ILE A 29 7.84 -5.92 -2.71
C ILE A 29 7.12 -5.66 -4.02
N VAL A 30 7.48 -6.42 -5.05
CA VAL A 30 6.85 -6.35 -6.37
C VAL A 30 5.82 -7.46 -6.45
N LEU A 31 4.57 -7.13 -6.82
CA LEU A 31 3.53 -8.13 -7.03
C LEU A 31 3.94 -9.04 -8.18
N GLN A 32 3.87 -10.34 -7.97
CA GLN A 32 4.24 -11.32 -9.00
C GLN A 32 3.32 -11.22 -10.21
N TYR A 33 2.02 -11.13 -9.96
CA TYR A 33 0.97 -10.86 -10.94
C TYR A 33 0.23 -9.59 -10.54
N ASN A 34 -0.15 -8.76 -11.52
CA ASN A 34 -1.04 -7.65 -11.24
C ASN A 34 -2.45 -8.20 -11.01
N PRO A 35 -3.11 -7.84 -9.90
CA PRO A 35 -4.49 -8.23 -9.67
C PRO A 35 -5.41 -7.67 -10.75
N GLU A 36 -6.43 -8.43 -11.11
CA GLU A 36 -7.44 -8.01 -12.08
C GLU A 36 -8.29 -6.85 -11.57
N THR A 37 -8.51 -6.80 -10.26
CA THR A 37 -9.33 -5.79 -9.61
C THR A 37 -8.57 -5.06 -8.53
N LEU A 38 -8.78 -3.75 -8.47
CA LEU A 38 -8.32 -2.89 -7.39
C LEU A 38 -9.50 -2.06 -6.91
N ARG A 39 -10.01 -2.37 -5.72
CA ARG A 39 -11.13 -1.66 -5.11
C ARG A 39 -10.63 -0.47 -4.33
N ARG A 40 -11.27 0.68 -4.53
CA ARG A 40 -11.00 1.90 -3.78
C ARG A 40 -12.28 2.41 -3.17
N THR A 41 -12.25 2.71 -1.88
CA THR A 41 -13.37 3.30 -1.14
C THR A 41 -12.91 4.62 -0.56
N LEU A 42 -13.68 5.68 -0.80
CA LEU A 42 -13.42 7.02 -0.27
C LEU A 42 -14.57 7.41 0.65
N GLN A 43 -14.26 7.65 1.93
CA GLN A 43 -15.21 8.14 2.91
C GLN A 43 -14.97 9.63 3.15
N VAL A 44 -15.97 10.44 2.84
CA VAL A 44 -15.87 11.90 3.02
C VAL A 44 -15.84 12.24 4.50
N ARG A 45 -14.91 13.10 4.90
CA ARG A 45 -14.84 13.69 6.23
C ARG A 45 -15.55 15.05 6.16
N GLY A 46 -16.86 15.06 6.45
CA GLY A 46 -17.65 16.29 6.57
C GLY A 46 -17.52 16.90 7.95
N ALA A 47 -17.89 18.16 8.10
CA ALA A 47 -18.17 18.76 9.40
C ALA A 47 -19.30 17.96 10.04
N GLY A 48 -19.11 17.49 11.28
CA GLY A 48 -19.87 16.45 11.93
C GLY A 48 -21.38 16.59 11.83
N SER A 49 -22.04 15.47 11.71
CA SER A 49 -23.50 15.34 11.69
C SER A 49 -24.20 15.62 13.04
N GLU A 50 -23.48 16.11 14.03
CA GLU A 50 -24.05 16.47 15.33
C GLU A 50 -24.36 17.95 15.38
N GLY A 51 -25.63 18.28 15.08
CA GLY A 51 -26.25 19.54 15.47
C GLY A 51 -26.30 20.66 14.44
N GLY A 52 -27.17 20.55 13.47
CA GLY A 52 -28.13 21.64 13.24
C GLY A 52 -27.75 22.84 12.38
N ASP A 53 -26.55 23.02 11.88
CA ASP A 53 -26.28 24.18 11.03
C ASP A 53 -26.29 23.82 9.55
N ARG A 54 -27.35 24.23 8.84
CA ARG A 54 -27.54 24.02 7.38
C ARG A 54 -26.41 24.58 6.53
N LEU A 55 -25.57 25.46 7.10
CA LEU A 55 -24.43 26.08 6.42
C LEU A 55 -23.20 25.17 6.32
N GLU A 56 -23.14 24.05 7.05
CA GLU A 56 -21.98 23.17 7.10
C GLU A 56 -22.03 21.98 6.14
N ALA A 57 -23.16 21.73 5.50
CA ALA A 57 -23.38 20.56 4.65
C ALA A 57 -22.41 20.45 3.45
N LEU A 58 -21.85 21.56 2.99
CA LEU A 58 -20.89 21.61 1.89
C LEU A 58 -19.42 21.82 2.33
N ARG A 59 -19.16 21.89 3.64
CA ARG A 59 -17.81 22.09 4.15
C ARG A 59 -17.07 20.77 4.26
N LEU A 60 -15.95 20.65 3.54
CA LEU A 60 -15.00 19.57 3.66
C LEU A 60 -13.95 19.94 4.70
N VAL A 61 -13.84 19.17 5.79
CA VAL A 61 -12.92 19.46 6.91
C VAL A 61 -11.52 18.92 6.62
N ALA A 62 -11.44 17.79 5.92
CA ALA A 62 -10.18 17.11 5.65
C ALA A 62 -10.27 16.26 4.36
N PRO A 63 -9.13 15.81 3.82
CA PRO A 63 -9.14 14.81 2.76
C PRO A 63 -9.94 13.57 3.17
N PRO A 64 -10.66 12.93 2.21
CA PRO A 64 -11.41 11.72 2.51
C PRO A 64 -10.48 10.61 3.00
N MET A 65 -10.99 9.73 3.84
CA MET A 65 -10.31 8.49 4.17
C MET A 65 -10.41 7.56 2.96
N GLU A 66 -9.28 7.30 2.33
CA GLU A 66 -9.19 6.43 1.16
C GLU A 66 -8.63 5.07 1.57
N THR A 67 -9.38 4.00 1.30
CA THR A 67 -8.94 2.62 1.46
C THR A 67 -8.81 1.94 0.11
N ILE A 68 -7.78 1.11 -0.03
CA ILE A 68 -7.48 0.32 -1.21
C ILE A 68 -7.51 -1.14 -0.79
N GLN A 69 -8.22 -1.96 -1.55
CA GLN A 69 -8.24 -3.41 -1.38
C GLN A 69 -7.85 -4.06 -2.69
N LEU A 70 -7.00 -5.05 -2.63
CA LEU A 70 -6.58 -5.87 -3.76
C LEU A 70 -6.30 -7.30 -3.30
N GLU A 71 -6.38 -8.23 -4.23
CA GLU A 71 -6.03 -9.63 -4.03
C GLU A 71 -4.88 -9.98 -4.98
N ALA A 72 -3.76 -10.42 -4.41
CA ALA A 72 -2.57 -10.79 -5.15
C ALA A 72 -2.31 -12.29 -5.02
N GLU A 73 -1.82 -12.90 -6.08
CA GLU A 73 -1.39 -14.29 -6.10
C GLU A 73 0.14 -14.37 -6.12
N ILE A 74 0.68 -15.29 -5.32
CA ILE A 74 2.10 -15.63 -5.26
C ILE A 74 2.24 -17.11 -5.55
N ASP A 75 3.03 -17.48 -6.55
CA ASP A 75 3.21 -18.86 -7.02
C ASP A 75 4.69 -19.11 -7.34
N ALA A 76 5.27 -20.13 -6.73
CA ALA A 76 6.64 -20.55 -6.99
C ALA A 76 6.77 -21.63 -8.07
N THR A 77 5.70 -22.08 -8.71
CA THR A 77 5.72 -23.18 -9.67
C THR A 77 6.76 -22.98 -10.76
N ASP A 78 6.79 -21.80 -11.39
CA ASP A 78 7.78 -21.47 -12.42
C ASP A 78 9.23 -21.47 -11.89
N GLN A 79 9.42 -21.11 -10.62
CA GLN A 79 10.73 -21.10 -9.99
C GLN A 79 11.20 -22.52 -9.66
N LEU A 80 10.29 -23.38 -9.25
CA LEU A 80 10.55 -24.77 -8.92
C LEU A 80 10.84 -25.63 -10.15
N GLU A 81 10.43 -25.22 -11.34
CA GLU A 81 10.83 -25.85 -12.61
C GLU A 81 12.36 -25.78 -12.84
N PHE A 82 13.01 -24.73 -12.32
CA PHE A 82 14.46 -24.53 -12.42
C PHE A 82 15.15 -24.51 -11.05
N PRO A 83 15.23 -25.65 -10.31
CA PRO A 83 15.66 -25.70 -8.92
C PRO A 83 17.09 -25.20 -8.71
N ALA A 84 17.99 -25.50 -9.65
CA ALA A 84 19.38 -25.05 -9.56
C ALA A 84 19.54 -23.52 -9.63
N LYS A 85 18.59 -22.81 -10.24
CA LYS A 85 18.60 -21.34 -10.34
C LYS A 85 17.85 -20.66 -9.19
N ASN A 86 16.99 -21.42 -8.49
CA ASN A 86 16.08 -20.90 -7.48
C ASN A 86 16.21 -21.67 -6.14
N PRO A 87 17.41 -21.73 -5.52
CA PRO A 87 17.63 -22.55 -4.32
C PRO A 87 16.78 -22.11 -3.14
N VAL A 88 16.42 -20.83 -3.03
CA VAL A 88 15.56 -20.30 -1.97
C VAL A 88 14.13 -20.82 -2.11
N ALA A 89 13.57 -20.84 -3.32
CA ALA A 89 12.25 -21.39 -3.57
C ALA A 89 12.19 -22.90 -3.29
N VAL A 90 13.26 -23.64 -3.59
CA VAL A 90 13.39 -25.07 -3.27
C VAL A 90 13.45 -25.35 -1.77
N LEU A 91 14.10 -24.45 -1.01
CA LEU A 91 14.31 -24.62 0.43
C LEU A 91 13.07 -24.22 1.25
N SER A 92 12.38 -23.13 0.87
CA SER A 92 11.37 -22.47 1.69
C SER A 92 10.11 -22.04 0.92
N GLY A 93 9.93 -22.47 -0.34
CA GLY A 93 8.78 -22.08 -1.15
C GLY A 93 8.64 -20.56 -1.30
N ILE A 94 7.43 -20.07 -1.09
CA ILE A 94 7.10 -18.64 -1.11
C ILE A 94 7.15 -17.98 0.27
N TYR A 95 7.57 -18.71 1.31
CA TYR A 95 7.61 -18.19 2.67
C TYR A 95 8.37 -16.87 2.82
N PRO A 96 9.50 -16.63 2.13
CA PRO A 96 10.20 -15.33 2.19
C PRO A 96 9.36 -14.16 1.68
N GLN A 97 8.53 -14.37 0.64
CA GLN A 97 7.63 -13.35 0.10
C GLN A 97 6.48 -13.05 1.07
N LEU A 98 5.90 -14.09 1.70
CA LEU A 98 4.87 -13.94 2.71
C LEU A 98 5.42 -13.21 3.95
N ALA A 99 6.57 -13.63 4.45
CA ALA A 99 7.23 -13.00 5.59
C ALA A 99 7.56 -11.51 5.32
N ALA A 100 7.94 -11.15 4.08
CA ALA A 100 8.17 -9.76 3.71
C ALA A 100 6.90 -8.90 3.84
N LEU A 101 5.73 -9.44 3.48
CA LEU A 101 4.44 -8.76 3.66
C LEU A 101 4.04 -8.67 5.14
N GLU A 102 4.20 -9.76 5.88
CA GLU A 102 3.90 -9.81 7.32
C GLU A 102 4.74 -8.81 8.11
N THR A 103 6.02 -8.64 7.78
CA THR A 103 6.90 -7.68 8.47
C THR A 103 6.46 -6.22 8.32
N LEU A 104 5.56 -5.89 7.39
CA LEU A 104 4.98 -4.55 7.27
C LEU A 104 4.03 -4.20 8.42
N ILE A 105 3.45 -5.21 9.06
CA ILE A 105 2.47 -5.04 10.15
C ILE A 105 3.03 -5.43 11.52
N TYR A 106 4.16 -6.14 11.55
CA TYR A 106 4.80 -6.52 12.81
C TYR A 106 5.80 -5.47 13.29
N PRO A 107 5.82 -5.13 14.58
CA PRO A 107 6.90 -4.36 15.16
C PRO A 107 8.19 -5.17 15.12
N LYS A 108 9.33 -4.50 14.86
CA LYS A 108 10.63 -5.18 14.80
C LYS A 108 10.96 -5.84 16.14
N SER A 109 11.38 -7.09 16.12
CA SER A 109 11.75 -7.86 17.32
C SER A 109 12.83 -7.17 18.17
N SER A 110 13.78 -6.49 17.53
CA SER A 110 14.81 -5.70 18.21
C SER A 110 14.22 -4.54 19.03
N GLN A 111 13.12 -3.94 18.57
CA GLN A 111 12.43 -2.86 19.27
C GLN A 111 11.64 -3.38 20.46
N ILE A 112 10.96 -4.53 20.30
CA ILE A 112 10.28 -5.22 21.41
C ILE A 112 11.27 -5.53 22.52
N GLN A 113 12.47 -6.06 22.17
CA GLN A 113 13.51 -6.36 23.14
C GLN A 113 14.06 -5.10 23.82
N LYS A 114 14.26 -4.00 23.06
CA LYS A 114 14.72 -2.71 23.59
C LYS A 114 13.70 -2.12 24.59
N ASN A 115 12.41 -2.14 24.23
CA ASN A 115 11.33 -1.67 25.10
C ASN A 115 11.25 -2.52 26.39
N ASN A 116 11.39 -3.84 26.28
CA ASN A 116 11.40 -4.72 27.44
C ASN A 116 12.61 -4.45 28.38
N LYS A 117 13.79 -4.14 27.82
CA LYS A 117 14.96 -3.74 28.63
C LYS A 117 14.71 -2.42 29.36
N LEU A 118 14.14 -1.42 28.68
CA LEU A 118 13.80 -0.12 29.27
C LEU A 118 12.75 -0.27 30.39
N ALA A 119 11.70 -1.07 30.17
CA ALA A 119 10.70 -1.35 31.20
C ALA A 119 11.31 -2.00 32.46
N ARG A 120 12.29 -2.89 32.30
CA ARG A 120 12.99 -3.51 33.44
C ARG A 120 13.85 -2.53 34.22
N THR A 121 14.29 -1.44 33.63
CA THR A 121 15.05 -0.36 34.31
C THR A 121 14.17 0.69 34.95
N GLY A 122 12.84 0.48 35.00
CA GLY A 122 11.89 1.39 35.64
C GLY A 122 11.46 2.58 34.77
N ILE A 123 11.85 2.61 33.50
CA ILE A 123 11.38 3.60 32.53
C ILE A 123 10.02 3.14 32.02
N LEU A 124 8.95 3.76 32.53
CA LEU A 124 7.57 3.41 32.20
C LEU A 124 7.08 4.04 30.87
N GLU A 125 7.81 4.99 30.31
CA GLU A 125 7.42 5.68 29.08
C GLU A 125 7.85 4.87 27.85
N ILE A 126 6.94 3.99 27.39
CA ILE A 126 7.10 3.27 26.12
C ILE A 126 6.55 4.19 25.05
N LEU A 127 7.43 4.97 24.42
CA LEU A 127 7.04 5.78 23.25
C LEU A 127 6.69 4.83 22.08
N PRO A 128 5.52 5.01 21.46
CA PRO A 128 5.20 4.31 20.22
C PRO A 128 6.26 4.62 19.17
N ILE A 129 6.82 3.58 18.57
CA ILE A 129 7.87 3.74 17.57
C ILE A 129 7.21 3.97 16.22
N GLU A 130 7.67 5.00 15.53
CA GLU A 130 7.23 5.29 14.17
C GLU A 130 7.64 4.12 13.25
N ALA A 131 6.65 3.56 12.54
CA ALA A 131 6.87 2.51 11.56
C ALA A 131 7.51 3.10 10.29
N ASP A 132 8.22 2.24 9.55
CA ASP A 132 8.75 2.62 8.24
C ASP A 132 7.61 3.07 7.30
N LEU A 133 7.85 4.08 6.48
CA LEU A 133 6.84 4.59 5.55
C LEU A 133 6.64 3.59 4.40
N THR A 134 5.44 3.09 4.28
CA THR A 134 5.06 2.23 3.17
C THR A 134 4.45 3.07 2.04
N VAL A 135 4.90 2.85 0.81
CA VAL A 135 4.42 3.54 -0.39
C VAL A 135 3.90 2.51 -1.38
N PHE A 136 2.62 2.63 -1.73
CA PHE A 136 2.01 1.81 -2.78
C PHE A 136 2.12 2.50 -4.13
N ILE A 137 2.69 1.80 -5.11
CA ILE A 137 2.96 2.30 -6.46
C ILE A 137 2.12 1.48 -7.44
N TRP A 138 1.15 2.14 -8.05
CA TRP A 138 0.29 1.56 -9.07
C TRP A 138 0.39 2.35 -10.37
N GLY A 139 1.51 2.16 -11.06
CA GLY A 139 1.86 2.94 -12.23
C GLY A 139 2.36 4.35 -11.90
N LYS A 140 2.57 5.17 -12.92
CA LYS A 140 3.19 6.49 -12.78
C LYS A 140 2.31 7.51 -12.04
N ASN A 141 0.99 7.37 -12.14
CA ASN A 141 0.03 8.35 -11.65
C ASN A 141 -0.55 8.01 -10.27
N ARG A 142 -0.17 6.88 -9.69
CA ARG A 142 -0.68 6.43 -8.40
C ARG A 142 0.49 5.98 -7.52
N VAL A 143 1.13 6.95 -6.90
CA VAL A 143 2.17 6.75 -5.90
C VAL A 143 1.64 7.33 -4.60
N MET A 144 1.31 6.46 -3.65
CA MET A 144 0.54 6.83 -2.47
C MET A 144 1.22 6.33 -1.20
N PRO A 145 1.40 7.19 -0.19
CA PRO A 145 1.79 6.71 1.13
C PRO A 145 0.61 5.94 1.73
N VAL A 146 0.88 4.73 2.21
CA VAL A 146 -0.15 3.84 2.73
C VAL A 146 0.27 3.23 4.07
N ARG A 147 -0.72 2.78 4.83
CA ARG A 147 -0.55 1.89 5.96
C ARG A 147 -1.38 0.63 5.70
N LEU A 148 -0.79 -0.54 5.86
CA LEU A 148 -1.58 -1.77 5.82
C LEU A 148 -2.56 -1.75 6.99
N SER A 149 -3.84 -1.95 6.68
CA SER A 149 -4.93 -2.07 7.64
C SER A 149 -5.37 -3.51 7.83
N GLU A 150 -5.15 -4.34 6.81
CA GLU A 150 -5.55 -5.74 6.80
C GLU A 150 -4.61 -6.53 5.90
N LEU A 151 -4.24 -7.73 6.35
CA LEU A 151 -3.48 -8.71 5.59
C LEU A 151 -4.11 -10.09 5.87
N SER A 152 -4.63 -10.72 4.82
CA SER A 152 -5.12 -12.10 4.88
C SER A 152 -4.35 -12.95 3.90
N ILE A 153 -3.85 -14.09 4.35
CA ILE A 153 -3.05 -15.02 3.55
C ILE A 153 -3.78 -16.35 3.53
N THR A 154 -4.05 -16.87 2.35
CA THR A 154 -4.59 -18.22 2.14
C THR A 154 -3.55 -19.03 1.39
N GLU A 155 -2.87 -19.94 2.09
CA GLU A 155 -1.91 -20.85 1.49
C GLU A 155 -2.65 -22.02 0.84
N GLU A 156 -2.44 -22.27 -0.47
CA GLU A 156 -3.24 -23.21 -1.25
C GLU A 156 -2.50 -24.51 -1.60
N ALA A 157 -1.17 -24.49 -1.68
CA ALA A 157 -0.37 -25.65 -2.04
C ALA A 157 0.92 -25.69 -1.25
N PHE A 158 1.39 -26.92 -0.92
CA PHE A 158 2.57 -27.15 -0.11
C PHE A 158 3.49 -28.19 -0.76
N ASP A 159 4.78 -28.06 -0.49
CA ASP A 159 5.75 -29.10 -0.78
C ASP A 159 5.70 -30.25 0.27
N PRO A 160 6.41 -31.38 0.07
CA PRO A 160 6.45 -32.46 1.06
C PRO A 160 7.04 -32.08 2.43
N ARG A 161 7.66 -30.91 2.55
CA ARG A 161 8.21 -30.34 3.81
C ARG A 161 7.26 -29.33 4.44
N LEU A 162 6.04 -29.18 3.87
CA LEU A 162 5.03 -28.20 4.28
C LEU A 162 5.44 -26.74 4.03
N ASN A 163 6.39 -26.49 3.12
CA ASN A 163 6.62 -25.13 2.67
C ASN A 163 5.52 -24.73 1.67
N PRO A 164 4.94 -23.53 1.81
CA PRO A 164 3.92 -23.07 0.87
C PRO A 164 4.53 -22.80 -0.50
N ILE A 165 3.85 -23.31 -1.55
CA ILE A 165 4.23 -23.13 -2.95
C ILE A 165 3.37 -22.06 -3.61
N ARG A 166 2.08 -22.00 -3.23
CA ARG A 166 1.11 -21.01 -3.74
C ARG A 166 0.30 -20.42 -2.61
N ALA A 167 0.03 -19.13 -2.71
CA ALA A 167 -0.87 -18.43 -1.80
C ALA A 167 -1.62 -17.30 -2.49
N LYS A 168 -2.83 -17.04 -2.00
CA LYS A 168 -3.60 -15.82 -2.25
C LYS A 168 -3.46 -14.88 -1.07
N VAL A 169 -3.17 -13.63 -1.38
CA VAL A 169 -2.94 -12.58 -0.38
C VAL A 169 -3.91 -11.44 -0.61
N SER A 170 -4.82 -11.24 0.34
CA SER A 170 -5.70 -10.07 0.36
C SER A 170 -5.06 -8.96 1.17
N LEU A 171 -4.90 -7.80 0.54
CA LEU A 171 -4.26 -6.62 1.09
C LEU A 171 -5.28 -5.50 1.23
N GLY A 172 -5.49 -5.05 2.46
CA GLY A 172 -6.19 -3.81 2.80
C GLY A 172 -5.19 -2.72 3.17
N MET A 173 -5.28 -1.57 2.52
CA MET A 173 -4.38 -0.45 2.72
C MET A 173 -5.17 0.84 2.92
N GLN A 174 -4.82 1.62 3.92
CA GLN A 174 -5.32 2.98 4.11
C GLN A 174 -4.31 3.97 3.55
N VAL A 175 -4.76 4.86 2.67
CA VAL A 175 -3.92 5.96 2.17
C VAL A 175 -3.75 7.00 3.28
N LEU A 176 -2.50 7.33 3.58
CA LEU A 176 -2.16 8.33 4.59
C LEU A 176 -2.23 9.73 3.97
N SER A 177 -3.03 10.59 4.57
CA SER A 177 -3.25 11.97 4.13
C SER A 177 -2.44 12.97 4.95
N THR A 178 -2.55 14.26 4.60
CA THR A 178 -2.01 15.37 5.41
C THR A 178 -2.69 15.50 6.78
N HIS A 179 -3.78 14.79 7.02
CA HIS A 179 -4.45 14.73 8.33
C HIS A 179 -3.86 13.63 9.22
N ASP A 180 -3.30 12.59 8.60
CA ASP A 180 -2.73 11.43 9.29
C ASP A 180 -1.24 11.60 9.58
N LEU A 181 -0.54 12.43 8.80
CA LEU A 181 0.89 12.69 8.91
C LEU A 181 1.15 14.19 9.10
N ARG A 182 2.23 14.52 9.82
CA ARG A 182 2.67 15.92 9.95
C ARG A 182 2.91 16.52 8.57
N PHE A 183 2.65 17.82 8.42
CA PHE A 183 2.71 18.50 7.12
C PHE A 183 4.12 18.47 6.48
N ASP A 184 5.17 18.52 7.30
CA ASP A 184 6.58 18.44 6.92
C ASP A 184 7.06 17.02 6.60
N HIS A 185 6.28 15.99 6.94
CA HIS A 185 6.62 14.61 6.67
C HIS A 185 6.60 14.30 5.16
N LYS A 186 7.58 13.52 4.67
CA LYS A 186 7.66 13.18 3.23
C LYS A 186 6.44 12.41 2.71
N GLY A 187 5.80 11.61 3.55
CA GLY A 187 4.52 10.98 3.21
C GLY A 187 3.42 12.00 2.90
N SER A 188 3.33 13.09 3.67
CA SER A 188 2.42 14.21 3.36
C SER A 188 2.75 14.86 2.01
N SER A 189 4.03 14.99 1.68
CA SER A 189 4.45 15.52 0.38
C SER A 189 4.05 14.60 -0.77
N LEU A 190 4.22 13.29 -0.63
CA LEU A 190 3.75 12.29 -1.61
C LEU A 190 2.23 12.35 -1.78
N PHE A 191 1.47 12.44 -0.68
CA PHE A 191 0.02 12.56 -0.74
C PHE A 191 -0.41 13.83 -1.49
N ARG A 192 0.22 14.97 -1.24
CA ARG A 192 -0.07 16.24 -1.94
C ARG A 192 0.20 16.14 -3.45
N VAL A 193 1.28 15.47 -3.85
CA VAL A 193 1.56 15.22 -5.27
C VAL A 193 0.48 14.33 -5.89
N TYR A 194 0.08 13.27 -5.21
CA TYR A 194 -1.00 12.39 -5.64
C TYR A 194 -2.34 13.12 -5.77
N GLN A 195 -2.69 13.97 -4.81
CA GLN A 195 -3.89 14.80 -4.86
C GLN A 195 -3.84 15.78 -6.04
N LYS A 196 -2.72 16.47 -6.22
CA LYS A 196 -2.53 17.40 -7.35
C LYS A 196 -2.67 16.71 -8.70
N GLN A 197 -2.18 15.49 -8.84
CA GLN A 197 -2.38 14.70 -10.06
C GLN A 197 -3.87 14.40 -10.32
N LYS A 198 -4.65 14.07 -9.28
CA LYS A 198 -6.10 13.88 -9.41
C LYS A 198 -6.79 15.16 -9.91
N GLU A 199 -6.41 16.31 -9.37
CA GLU A 199 -6.95 17.62 -9.78
C GLU A 199 -6.65 17.92 -11.26
N VAL A 200 -5.42 17.65 -11.70
CA VAL A 200 -5.02 17.82 -13.12
C VAL A 200 -5.86 16.93 -14.03
N PHE A 201 -6.01 15.65 -13.70
CA PHE A 201 -6.83 14.73 -14.50
C PHE A 201 -8.32 15.09 -14.48
N ALA A 202 -8.83 15.56 -13.33
CA ALA A 202 -10.20 16.05 -13.24
C ALA A 202 -10.43 17.26 -14.16
N ASN A 203 -9.51 18.22 -14.16
CA ASN A 203 -9.59 19.41 -15.02
C ASN A 203 -9.56 19.06 -16.51
N ILE A 204 -8.74 18.07 -16.92
CA ILE A 204 -8.73 17.58 -18.31
C ILE A 204 -10.12 17.05 -18.70
N ASN A 205 -10.72 16.22 -17.85
CA ASN A 205 -12.04 15.64 -18.13
C ASN A 205 -13.15 16.69 -18.08
N LEU A 206 -13.17 17.55 -17.06
CA LEU A 206 -14.17 18.60 -16.90
C LEU A 206 -14.07 19.63 -18.02
N GLY A 207 -12.87 20.02 -18.45
CA GLY A 207 -12.67 20.94 -19.57
C GLY A 207 -13.21 20.41 -20.90
N LEU A 208 -13.12 19.10 -21.13
CA LEU A 208 -13.64 18.46 -22.34
C LEU A 208 -15.16 18.26 -22.32
N THR A 209 -15.76 18.09 -21.14
CA THR A 209 -17.18 17.74 -20.98
C THR A 209 -18.06 18.96 -20.75
N ALA A 210 -17.60 19.96 -20.02
CA ALA A 210 -18.38 21.14 -19.64
C ALA A 210 -18.89 21.93 -20.86
N ILE A 211 -18.07 22.04 -21.89
CA ILE A 211 -18.44 22.78 -23.12
C ILE A 211 -19.61 22.10 -23.87
N LYS A 212 -19.67 20.77 -23.86
CA LYS A 212 -20.72 20.03 -24.58
C LYS A 212 -22.04 19.98 -23.82
N THR A 213 -21.97 19.84 -22.50
CA THR A 213 -23.19 19.63 -21.68
C THR A 213 -23.90 20.92 -21.35
N VAL A 214 -23.19 22.02 -21.05
CA VAL A 214 -23.83 23.32 -20.81
C VAL A 214 -24.49 23.85 -22.09
N ALA A 215 -23.89 23.63 -23.26
CA ALA A 215 -24.49 23.99 -24.55
C ALA A 215 -25.76 23.20 -24.89
N SER A 216 -26.04 22.07 -24.26
CA SER A 216 -27.25 21.29 -24.47
C SER A 216 -28.41 21.66 -23.50
N PHE A 217 -28.14 22.46 -22.46
CA PHE A 217 -29.12 22.93 -21.49
C PHE A 217 -29.47 24.43 -21.64
N LEU A 218 -28.75 25.15 -22.51
CA LEU A 218 -28.99 26.51 -22.91
C LEU A 218 -29.63 26.56 -24.32
#